data_a6873ceaa1fb399a5a92cdf2dcb1d240
#
_entry.id   a6873ceaa1fb399a5a92cdf2dcb1d240
#
_cell.length_a   1.000
_cell.length_b   1.000
_cell.length_c   1.000
_cell.angle_alpha   90.00
_cell.angle_beta   90.00
_cell.angle_gamma   90.00
#
_symmetry.space_group_name_H-M   'P 1'
#
loop_
_entity.id
_entity.type
_entity.pdbx_description
1 polymer ?
#
loop_
_entity_poly.entity_id
_entity_poly.type
_entity_poly.pdbx_seq_one_letter_code
_entity_poly.pdbx_strand_id
1 'polypeptide(L)'
;MQGDDPNPVRSRTARGSVPLVAVVVTYNRLSQLQVTLPRLLDVPADTLAGIVVIDNASTDGTAGWLAEQEDGRLRVLRSPVNTGGAGGFESGLRAALEAFDFRWVVVMDDDARPMPGALERFAARLPADQDAVAAAVFYPDGRICEMNRPSLNPFWRGDVLVQSLKGALAGHLRDGFHVDPAAYRGEERVEIDGASFVGLFLSRRVLETAGLPDGGLFLYGDDTLYTLGLHRHGMRIAFDPCIRFEHDCSTFAGDQIVVLRPLWKVYYRCRNGLMVYRLASGWLFWLALPLLVLRWRLGARRYGADRRLYKRLLWRSIIDGLTGKTDRDHAEVLRMAAEAPSRP
;
A
#
# COMPACT_ATOMS: atom_id res chain seq x y z
N MET A 1 41.79 -34.02 -7.54
CA MET A 1 41.48 -33.10 -6.43
C MET A 1 40.22 -32.37 -6.81
N GLN A 2 39.08 -32.93 -6.35
CA GLN A 2 37.77 -32.39 -6.54
C GLN A 2 37.51 -31.33 -5.43
N GLY A 3 37.23 -30.09 -5.79
CA GLY A 3 36.80 -29.08 -4.87
C GLY A 3 35.28 -29.18 -4.62
N ASP A 4 34.90 -29.44 -3.41
CA ASP A 4 33.51 -29.39 -2.94
C ASP A 4 33.01 -27.97 -2.91
N ASP A 5 31.98 -27.72 -3.70
CA ASP A 5 31.17 -26.48 -3.68
C ASP A 5 30.12 -26.63 -2.56
N PRO A 6 30.09 -25.77 -1.52
CA PRO A 6 29.08 -25.88 -0.47
C PRO A 6 27.75 -25.30 -0.97
N ASN A 7 26.92 -26.16 -1.50
CA ASN A 7 25.52 -25.89 -1.81
C ASN A 7 24.78 -25.48 -0.54
N PRO A 8 24.15 -24.29 -0.46
CA PRO A 8 23.42 -23.86 0.74
C PRO A 8 22.21 -24.79 0.97
N VAL A 9 22.17 -25.39 2.13
CA VAL A 9 21.16 -26.30 2.64
C VAL A 9 19.77 -25.69 2.46
N ARG A 10 19.00 -26.20 1.50
CA ARG A 10 17.55 -25.99 1.45
C ARG A 10 16.95 -26.64 2.68
N SER A 11 16.56 -25.86 3.68
CA SER A 11 15.82 -26.37 4.83
C SER A 11 14.48 -26.92 4.33
N ARG A 12 14.32 -28.24 4.39
CA ARG A 12 13.03 -28.92 4.15
C ARG A 12 12.11 -28.53 5.30
N THR A 13 11.20 -27.56 5.06
CA THR A 13 10.10 -27.25 5.97
C THR A 13 9.28 -28.50 6.25
N ALA A 14 8.98 -28.73 7.53
CA ALA A 14 8.14 -29.81 7.98
C ALA A 14 6.76 -29.77 7.29
N ARG A 15 6.20 -30.89 6.92
CA ARG A 15 4.87 -31.05 6.34
C ARG A 15 3.84 -30.41 7.29
N GLY A 16 3.31 -29.23 6.95
CA GLY A 16 2.22 -28.57 7.68
C GLY A 16 2.37 -27.05 7.87
N SER A 17 3.58 -26.48 7.86
CA SER A 17 3.74 -25.03 7.97
C SER A 17 3.65 -24.36 6.58
N VAL A 18 2.86 -23.30 6.50
CA VAL A 18 2.84 -22.44 5.32
C VAL A 18 3.76 -21.27 5.61
N PRO A 19 4.95 -21.21 5.01
CA PRO A 19 5.89 -20.14 5.30
C PRO A 19 5.29 -18.80 4.89
N LEU A 20 5.14 -17.90 5.87
CA LEU A 20 4.77 -16.51 5.69
C LEU A 20 6.05 -15.67 5.71
N VAL A 21 6.12 -14.67 4.84
CA VAL A 21 7.18 -13.63 4.84
C VAL A 21 6.53 -12.28 5.07
N ALA A 22 7.17 -11.40 5.82
CA ALA A 22 6.75 -10.01 5.99
C ALA A 22 7.64 -9.07 5.18
N VAL A 23 7.05 -8.05 4.58
CA VAL A 23 7.76 -6.93 3.93
C VAL A 23 7.34 -5.64 4.61
N VAL A 24 8.34 -4.90 5.12
CA VAL A 24 8.16 -3.60 5.79
C VAL A 24 8.93 -2.54 5.02
N VAL A 25 8.29 -1.42 4.74
CA VAL A 25 8.93 -0.26 4.10
C VAL A 25 9.05 0.86 5.12
N THR A 26 10.25 1.45 5.27
CA THR A 26 10.51 2.55 6.20
C THR A 26 11.25 3.70 5.53
N TYR A 27 10.96 4.93 5.96
CA TYR A 27 11.66 6.13 5.58
C TYR A 27 11.60 7.20 6.67
N ASN A 28 12.74 7.46 7.35
CA ASN A 28 12.85 8.48 8.40
C ASN A 28 11.79 8.34 9.52
N ARG A 29 11.59 7.11 9.99
CA ARG A 29 10.61 6.76 11.04
C ARG A 29 11.16 5.70 12.00
N LEU A 30 12.41 5.90 12.45
CA LEU A 30 13.09 4.97 13.35
C LEU A 30 12.21 4.60 14.56
N SER A 31 11.56 5.58 15.20
CA SER A 31 10.74 5.34 16.38
C SER A 31 9.54 4.41 16.11
N GLN A 32 8.95 4.46 14.94
CA GLN A 32 7.86 3.55 14.55
C GLN A 32 8.39 2.16 14.24
N LEU A 33 9.47 2.09 13.48
CA LEU A 33 10.10 0.81 13.14
C LEU A 33 10.58 0.06 14.38
N GLN A 34 11.09 0.77 15.41
CA GLN A 34 11.49 0.20 16.70
C GLN A 34 10.33 -0.44 17.48
N VAL A 35 9.09 -0.13 17.14
CA VAL A 35 7.90 -0.80 17.69
C VAL A 35 7.43 -1.94 16.79
N THR A 36 7.47 -1.73 15.46
CA THR A 36 6.93 -2.67 14.48
C THR A 36 7.83 -3.89 14.29
N LEU A 37 9.14 -3.69 14.13
CA LEU A 37 10.06 -4.81 13.87
C LEU A 37 10.12 -5.81 15.03
N PRO A 38 10.23 -5.41 16.31
CA PRO A 38 10.18 -6.38 17.43
C PRO A 38 8.90 -7.23 17.43
N ARG A 39 7.73 -6.66 17.13
CA ARG A 39 6.48 -7.44 17.01
C ARG A 39 6.54 -8.55 15.95
N LEU A 40 7.27 -8.32 14.87
CA LEU A 40 7.47 -9.32 13.83
C LEU A 40 8.51 -10.35 14.27
N LEU A 41 9.56 -9.93 14.96
CA LEU A 41 10.61 -10.83 15.48
C LEU A 41 10.08 -11.75 16.58
N ASP A 42 9.08 -11.32 17.37
CA ASP A 42 8.41 -12.12 18.40
C ASP A 42 7.52 -13.23 17.81
N VAL A 43 7.16 -13.15 16.52
CA VAL A 43 6.37 -14.21 15.87
C VAL A 43 7.22 -15.47 15.69
N PRO A 44 6.69 -16.67 16.03
CA PRO A 44 7.44 -17.93 15.88
C PRO A 44 7.92 -18.15 14.43
N ALA A 45 9.13 -18.69 14.28
CA ALA A 45 9.76 -18.90 12.98
C ALA A 45 9.03 -19.93 12.08
N ASP A 46 8.23 -20.81 12.67
CA ASP A 46 7.37 -21.74 11.93
C ASP A 46 6.13 -21.04 11.33
N THR A 47 5.76 -19.89 11.85
CA THR A 47 4.70 -19.01 11.31
C THR A 47 5.27 -17.96 10.37
N LEU A 48 6.32 -17.22 10.79
CA LEU A 48 6.97 -16.17 10.03
C LEU A 48 8.41 -16.56 9.70
N ALA A 49 8.62 -17.08 8.49
CA ALA A 49 9.89 -17.63 8.05
C ALA A 49 10.90 -16.58 7.59
N GLY A 50 10.45 -15.37 7.27
CA GLY A 50 11.32 -14.30 6.81
C GLY A 50 10.72 -12.90 7.00
N ILE A 51 11.59 -11.92 7.18
CA ILE A 51 11.25 -10.50 7.31
C ILE A 51 12.18 -9.72 6.39
N VAL A 52 11.60 -8.99 5.45
CA VAL A 52 12.32 -8.06 4.57
C VAL A 52 12.01 -6.64 5.01
N VAL A 53 13.03 -5.88 5.35
CA VAL A 53 12.91 -4.45 5.67
C VAL A 53 13.58 -3.63 4.58
N ILE A 54 12.85 -2.74 3.96
CA ILE A 54 13.38 -1.77 2.99
C ILE A 54 13.59 -0.44 3.71
N ASP A 55 14.86 -0.09 3.98
CA ASP A 55 15.25 1.27 4.36
C ASP A 55 15.35 2.13 3.10
N ASN A 56 14.33 2.95 2.90
CA ASN A 56 14.16 3.75 1.68
C ASN A 56 15.00 5.05 1.70
N ALA A 57 16.30 4.92 1.98
CA ALA A 57 17.29 6.00 2.12
C ALA A 57 17.07 6.89 3.37
N SER A 58 16.80 6.31 4.53
CA SER A 58 16.65 7.06 5.79
C SER A 58 17.94 7.75 6.23
N THR A 59 17.79 8.87 6.94
CA THR A 59 18.87 9.71 7.48
C THR A 59 18.76 9.95 8.99
N ASP A 60 17.80 9.32 9.66
CA ASP A 60 17.44 9.49 11.07
C ASP A 60 18.05 8.44 12.02
N GLY A 61 19.06 7.68 11.55
CA GLY A 61 19.67 6.61 12.33
C GLY A 61 19.06 5.21 12.09
N THR A 62 18.01 5.08 11.28
CA THR A 62 17.35 3.81 10.96
C THR A 62 18.35 2.75 10.47
N ALA A 63 19.26 3.12 9.55
CA ALA A 63 20.23 2.17 9.00
C ALA A 63 21.20 1.62 10.06
N GLY A 64 21.67 2.46 10.98
CA GLY A 64 22.53 2.04 12.08
C GLY A 64 21.82 1.08 13.02
N TRP A 65 20.61 1.42 13.43
CA TRP A 65 19.80 0.56 14.30
C TRP A 65 19.45 -0.78 13.64
N LEU A 66 19.11 -0.80 12.34
CA LEU A 66 18.85 -2.03 11.62
C LEU A 66 20.08 -2.95 11.51
N ALA A 67 21.29 -2.36 11.42
CA ALA A 67 22.53 -3.13 11.37
C ALA A 67 22.86 -3.85 12.70
N GLU A 68 22.26 -3.41 13.82
CA GLU A 68 22.42 -4.02 15.15
C GLU A 68 21.42 -5.18 15.40
N GLN A 69 20.47 -5.40 14.48
CA GLN A 69 19.49 -6.46 14.67
C GLN A 69 20.04 -7.83 14.25
N GLU A 70 20.09 -8.77 15.19
CA GLU A 70 20.60 -10.12 14.98
C GLU A 70 19.45 -11.14 14.94
N ASP A 71 18.83 -11.34 13.77
CA ASP A 71 17.85 -12.41 13.53
C ASP A 71 18.09 -13.02 12.14
N GLY A 72 18.28 -14.33 12.08
CA GLY A 72 18.57 -15.05 10.84
C GLY A 72 17.46 -14.94 9.77
N ARG A 73 16.25 -14.57 10.16
CA ARG A 73 15.10 -14.36 9.26
C ARG A 73 15.09 -12.96 8.65
N LEU A 74 15.83 -12.01 9.25
CA LEU A 74 15.82 -10.60 8.83
C LEU A 74 16.70 -10.39 7.60
N ARG A 75 16.16 -9.71 6.60
CA ARG A 75 16.87 -9.21 5.42
C ARG A 75 16.62 -7.71 5.32
N VAL A 76 17.65 -6.93 5.51
CA VAL A 76 17.61 -5.47 5.36
C VAL A 76 18.20 -5.07 4.02
N LEU A 77 17.42 -4.31 3.25
CA LEU A 77 17.90 -3.70 2.01
C LEU A 77 17.78 -2.18 2.12
N ARG A 78 18.88 -1.50 1.85
CA ARG A 78 18.91 -0.04 1.82
C ARG A 78 18.90 0.47 0.40
N SER A 79 17.89 1.29 0.07
CA SER A 79 17.83 2.00 -1.20
C SER A 79 18.84 3.16 -1.22
N PRO A 80 19.50 3.42 -2.34
CA PRO A 80 20.43 4.56 -2.47
C PRO A 80 19.68 5.92 -2.48
N VAL A 81 18.40 5.90 -2.88
CA VAL A 81 17.52 7.08 -2.95
C VAL A 81 16.12 6.70 -2.47
N ASN A 82 15.37 7.69 -2.02
CA ASN A 82 13.95 7.48 -1.68
C ASN A 82 13.14 7.24 -2.96
N THR A 83 12.60 6.03 -3.10
CA THR A 83 11.75 5.59 -4.21
C THR A 83 10.26 5.67 -3.89
N GLY A 84 9.89 6.27 -2.75
CA GLY A 84 8.52 6.31 -2.24
C GLY A 84 8.05 4.95 -1.70
N GLY A 85 6.85 4.91 -1.15
CA GLY A 85 6.26 3.65 -0.68
C GLY A 85 6.14 2.61 -1.78
N ALA A 86 5.68 3.02 -2.97
CA ALA A 86 5.50 2.13 -4.11
C ALA A 86 6.80 1.42 -4.51
N GLY A 87 7.91 2.16 -4.66
CA GLY A 87 9.22 1.57 -4.99
C GLY A 87 9.78 0.71 -3.86
N GLY A 88 9.50 1.09 -2.61
CA GLY A 88 9.84 0.27 -1.44
C GLY A 88 9.13 -1.07 -1.46
N PHE A 89 7.81 -1.11 -1.69
CA PHE A 89 7.05 -2.36 -1.77
C PHE A 89 7.45 -3.21 -2.98
N GLU A 90 7.66 -2.62 -4.16
CA GLU A 90 8.17 -3.38 -5.31
C GLU A 90 9.50 -4.06 -4.97
N SER A 91 10.46 -3.31 -4.42
CA SER A 91 11.79 -3.81 -4.07
C SER A 91 11.73 -4.88 -2.97
N GLY A 92 10.88 -4.67 -1.95
CA GLY A 92 10.70 -5.60 -0.85
C GLY A 92 10.08 -6.93 -1.28
N LEU A 93 9.05 -6.88 -2.13
CA LEU A 93 8.41 -8.07 -2.67
C LEU A 93 9.35 -8.84 -3.61
N ARG A 94 10.15 -8.14 -4.42
CA ARG A 94 11.19 -8.74 -5.26
C ARG A 94 12.23 -9.46 -4.40
N ALA A 95 12.74 -8.81 -3.37
CA ALA A 95 13.70 -9.39 -2.45
C ALA A 95 13.12 -10.60 -1.70
N ALA A 96 11.84 -10.55 -1.31
CA ALA A 96 11.17 -11.68 -0.70
C ALA A 96 11.11 -12.89 -1.64
N LEU A 97 10.77 -12.69 -2.93
CA LEU A 97 10.75 -13.74 -3.95
C LEU A 97 12.13 -14.38 -4.17
N GLU A 98 13.20 -13.58 -4.10
CA GLU A 98 14.57 -14.03 -4.32
C GLU A 98 15.16 -14.76 -3.10
N ALA A 99 14.85 -14.29 -1.88
CA ALA A 99 15.49 -14.77 -0.67
C ALA A 99 14.77 -15.92 0.03
N PHE A 100 13.45 -16.07 -0.17
CA PHE A 100 12.62 -16.99 0.61
C PHE A 100 11.75 -17.88 -0.28
N ASP A 101 11.57 -19.13 0.15
CA ASP A 101 10.50 -19.99 -0.36
C ASP A 101 9.28 -19.82 0.54
N PHE A 102 8.23 -19.13 0.04
CA PHE A 102 7.03 -18.83 0.80
C PHE A 102 5.77 -19.10 -0.02
N ARG A 103 4.66 -19.30 0.66
CA ARG A 103 3.34 -19.36 0.04
C ARG A 103 2.59 -18.04 0.12
N TRP A 104 2.79 -17.27 1.20
CA TRP A 104 2.16 -16.00 1.45
C TRP A 104 3.18 -14.94 1.91
N VAL A 105 2.98 -13.72 1.49
CA VAL A 105 3.72 -12.54 1.97
C VAL A 105 2.73 -11.52 2.49
N VAL A 106 3.04 -10.89 3.63
CA VAL A 106 2.28 -9.75 4.16
C VAL A 106 3.09 -8.48 4.00
N VAL A 107 2.44 -7.42 3.51
CA VAL A 107 3.06 -6.11 3.32
C VAL A 107 2.49 -5.08 4.29
N MET A 108 3.36 -4.17 4.77
CA MET A 108 2.98 -3.12 5.71
C MET A 108 3.99 -1.97 5.72
N ASP A 109 3.53 -0.78 6.14
CA ASP A 109 4.38 0.35 6.47
C ASP A 109 5.03 0.18 7.85
N ASP A 110 6.03 0.99 8.18
CA ASP A 110 6.76 0.98 9.45
C ASP A 110 5.91 1.35 10.67
N ASP A 111 4.80 2.07 10.48
CA ASP A 111 3.84 2.46 11.51
C ASP A 111 2.59 1.56 11.55
N ALA A 112 2.59 0.50 10.74
CA ALA A 112 1.55 -0.53 10.72
C ALA A 112 2.12 -1.86 11.23
N ARG A 113 1.38 -2.53 12.11
CA ARG A 113 1.89 -3.74 12.77
C ARG A 113 0.80 -4.75 13.07
N PRO A 114 1.08 -6.05 13.01
CA PRO A 114 0.12 -7.07 13.42
C PRO A 114 -0.19 -6.94 14.91
N MET A 115 -1.45 -7.06 15.29
CA MET A 115 -1.79 -7.29 16.70
C MET A 115 -1.29 -8.68 17.14
N PRO A 116 -1.02 -8.90 18.45
CA PRO A 116 -0.55 -10.20 18.94
C PRO A 116 -1.44 -11.35 18.47
N GLY A 117 -0.82 -12.39 17.91
CA GLY A 117 -1.51 -13.58 17.39
C GLY A 117 -2.16 -13.38 16.01
N ALA A 118 -1.99 -12.24 15.33
CA ALA A 118 -2.64 -11.97 14.03
C ALA A 118 -2.04 -12.85 12.92
N LEU A 119 -0.72 -13.00 12.87
CA LEU A 119 -0.05 -13.81 11.84
C LEU A 119 -0.28 -15.31 12.06
N GLU A 120 -0.28 -15.77 13.30
CA GLU A 120 -0.64 -17.14 13.68
C GLU A 120 -2.10 -17.45 13.30
N ARG A 121 -2.99 -16.49 13.53
CA ARG A 121 -4.40 -16.62 13.13
C ARG A 121 -4.56 -16.71 11.63
N PHE A 122 -3.81 -15.90 10.85
CA PHE A 122 -3.78 -16.03 9.41
C PHE A 122 -3.29 -17.43 8.99
N ALA A 123 -2.19 -17.91 9.56
CA ALA A 123 -1.62 -19.22 9.25
C ALA A 123 -2.61 -20.38 9.58
N ALA A 124 -3.41 -20.23 10.65
CA ALA A 124 -4.44 -21.20 11.02
C ALA A 124 -5.71 -21.13 10.14
N ARG A 125 -5.93 -20.03 9.43
CA ARG A 125 -7.13 -19.76 8.62
C ARG A 125 -6.79 -19.51 7.15
N LEU A 126 -5.83 -20.21 6.61
CA LEU A 126 -5.41 -20.03 5.21
C LEU A 126 -6.60 -20.04 4.27
N PRO A 127 -6.69 -19.09 3.34
CA PRO A 127 -7.77 -19.06 2.38
C PRO A 127 -7.66 -20.22 1.39
N ALA A 128 -8.81 -20.84 1.05
CA ALA A 128 -8.85 -21.94 0.10
C ALA A 128 -8.93 -21.42 -1.36
N ASP A 129 -9.62 -20.31 -1.57
CA ASP A 129 -10.04 -19.82 -2.88
C ASP A 129 -9.81 -18.29 -3.07
N GLN A 130 -9.13 -17.63 -2.14
CA GLN A 130 -8.69 -16.24 -2.30
C GLN A 130 -7.18 -16.19 -2.60
N ASP A 131 -6.79 -15.24 -3.43
CA ASP A 131 -5.41 -15.00 -3.83
C ASP A 131 -4.73 -13.90 -2.97
N ALA A 132 -5.55 -13.02 -2.39
CA ALA A 132 -5.11 -11.99 -1.45
C ALA A 132 -6.11 -11.82 -0.30
N VAL A 133 -5.60 -11.40 0.87
CA VAL A 133 -6.43 -11.14 2.07
C VAL A 133 -5.99 -9.85 2.73
N ALA A 134 -6.94 -8.93 2.93
CA ALA A 134 -6.73 -7.70 3.68
C ALA A 134 -7.13 -7.89 5.15
N ALA A 135 -6.27 -7.46 6.05
CA ALA A 135 -6.55 -7.44 7.49
C ALA A 135 -7.52 -6.32 7.90
N ALA A 136 -8.14 -6.47 9.06
CA ALA A 136 -8.88 -5.41 9.73
C ALA A 136 -7.91 -4.46 10.44
N VAL A 137 -7.83 -3.22 9.95
CA VAL A 137 -6.89 -2.23 10.46
C VAL A 137 -7.60 -1.27 11.41
N PHE A 138 -6.98 -1.04 12.56
CA PHE A 138 -7.48 -0.16 13.61
C PHE A 138 -6.45 0.90 13.96
N TYR A 139 -6.91 2.05 14.45
CA TYR A 139 -6.04 3.00 15.13
C TYR A 139 -5.60 2.45 16.50
N PRO A 140 -4.55 2.99 17.14
CA PRO A 140 -4.13 2.58 18.48
C PRO A 140 -5.21 2.70 19.55
N ASP A 141 -6.20 3.57 19.35
CA ASP A 141 -7.36 3.76 20.24
C ASP A 141 -8.50 2.74 20.01
N GLY A 142 -8.31 1.78 19.08
CA GLY A 142 -9.28 0.73 18.78
C GLY A 142 -10.37 1.12 17.78
N ARG A 143 -10.43 2.36 17.31
CA ARG A 143 -11.34 2.75 16.22
C ARG A 143 -10.87 2.17 14.89
N ILE A 144 -11.82 1.87 13.99
CA ILE A 144 -11.50 1.43 12.63
C ILE A 144 -10.65 2.50 11.94
N CYS A 145 -9.54 2.09 11.33
CA CYS A 145 -8.72 3.00 10.55
C CYS A 145 -9.39 3.28 9.20
N GLU A 146 -10.08 4.42 9.13
CA GLU A 146 -10.84 4.82 7.94
C GLU A 146 -9.97 4.93 6.67
N MET A 147 -8.68 5.21 6.83
CA MET A 147 -7.73 5.30 5.72
C MET A 147 -7.53 3.93 5.03
N ASN A 148 -7.58 2.85 5.80
CA ASN A 148 -7.31 1.49 5.35
C ASN A 148 -8.57 0.63 5.19
N ARG A 149 -9.78 1.23 5.28
CA ARG A 149 -11.01 0.47 5.01
C ARG A 149 -10.99 -0.09 3.60
N PRO A 150 -11.13 -1.42 3.43
CA PRO A 150 -11.19 -2.03 2.11
C PRO A 150 -12.39 -1.52 1.31
N SER A 151 -12.30 -1.57 0.00
CA SER A 151 -13.31 -1.02 -0.89
C SER A 151 -13.87 -2.05 -1.87
N LEU A 152 -15.12 -1.80 -2.27
CA LEU A 152 -15.82 -2.45 -3.36
C LEU A 152 -15.88 -1.49 -4.54
N ASN A 153 -15.72 -1.99 -5.75
CA ASN A 153 -15.78 -1.11 -6.92
C ASN A 153 -17.23 -0.89 -7.37
N PRO A 154 -17.79 0.32 -7.25
CA PRO A 154 -19.18 0.59 -7.60
C PRO A 154 -19.46 0.43 -9.10
N PHE A 155 -18.44 0.46 -9.96
CA PHE A 155 -18.62 0.28 -11.41
C PHE A 155 -18.67 -1.19 -11.82
N TRP A 156 -18.29 -2.10 -10.94
CA TRP A 156 -18.34 -3.54 -11.18
C TRP A 156 -19.55 -4.22 -10.51
N ARG A 157 -20.16 -3.54 -9.51
CA ARG A 157 -21.23 -4.05 -8.65
C ARG A 157 -22.40 -3.07 -8.63
N GLY A 158 -23.53 -3.45 -9.20
CA GLY A 158 -24.70 -2.56 -9.32
C GLY A 158 -25.33 -2.16 -7.99
N ASP A 159 -25.33 -3.06 -7.01
CA ASP A 159 -25.78 -2.80 -5.65
C ASP A 159 -24.89 -1.78 -4.93
N VAL A 160 -23.56 -1.90 -5.07
CA VAL A 160 -22.57 -0.95 -4.55
C VAL A 160 -22.71 0.41 -5.23
N LEU A 161 -22.99 0.45 -6.53
CA LEU A 161 -23.26 1.69 -7.25
C LEU A 161 -24.47 2.43 -6.65
N VAL A 162 -25.57 1.72 -6.44
CA VAL A 162 -26.79 2.30 -5.84
C VAL A 162 -26.52 2.81 -4.42
N GLN A 163 -25.79 2.04 -3.61
CA GLN A 163 -25.40 2.47 -2.26
C GLN A 163 -24.48 3.71 -2.30
N SER A 164 -23.52 3.75 -3.21
CA SER A 164 -22.62 4.90 -3.39
C SER A 164 -23.37 6.17 -3.81
N LEU A 165 -24.37 6.04 -4.68
CA LEU A 165 -25.21 7.17 -5.06
C LEU A 165 -26.06 7.68 -3.89
N LYS A 166 -26.67 6.78 -3.11
CA LYS A 166 -27.41 7.14 -1.88
C LYS A 166 -26.49 7.80 -0.86
N GLY A 167 -25.31 7.23 -0.63
CA GLY A 167 -24.30 7.81 0.28
C GLY A 167 -23.84 9.19 -0.17
N ALA A 168 -23.65 9.41 -1.48
CA ALA A 168 -23.29 10.71 -2.02
C ALA A 168 -24.35 11.77 -1.77
N LEU A 169 -25.64 11.42 -1.94
CA LEU A 169 -26.77 12.31 -1.66
C LEU A 169 -26.89 12.64 -0.15
N ALA A 170 -26.51 11.70 0.72
CA ALA A 170 -26.51 11.87 2.17
C ALA A 170 -25.23 12.53 2.72
N GLY A 171 -24.25 12.87 1.87
CA GLY A 171 -22.95 13.43 2.30
C GLY A 171 -21.92 12.40 2.80
N HIS A 172 -22.22 11.10 2.69
CA HIS A 172 -21.41 9.97 3.18
C HIS A 172 -20.95 9.07 2.01
N LEU A 173 -20.38 9.66 0.96
CA LEU A 173 -19.98 8.94 -0.26
C LEU A 173 -19.12 7.69 0.01
N ARG A 174 -18.21 7.77 0.98
CA ARG A 174 -17.29 6.65 1.30
C ARG A 174 -18.02 5.42 1.82
N ASP A 175 -19.06 5.59 2.59
CA ASP A 175 -19.81 4.47 3.18
C ASP A 175 -20.53 3.62 2.12
N GLY A 176 -20.77 4.18 0.94
CA GLY A 176 -21.41 3.48 -0.16
C GLY A 176 -20.53 2.45 -0.87
N PHE A 177 -19.19 2.59 -0.79
CA PHE A 177 -18.26 1.69 -1.50
C PHE A 177 -17.14 1.12 -0.62
N HIS A 178 -17.08 1.46 0.65
CA HIS A 178 -16.19 0.77 1.60
C HIS A 178 -16.93 -0.35 2.33
N VAL A 179 -16.17 -1.34 2.78
CA VAL A 179 -16.71 -2.43 3.62
C VAL A 179 -17.43 -1.85 4.82
N ASP A 180 -18.62 -2.37 5.11
CA ASP A 180 -19.46 -1.92 6.23
C ASP A 180 -18.70 -2.10 7.55
N PRO A 181 -18.70 -1.09 8.46
CA PRO A 181 -18.12 -1.23 9.80
C PRO A 181 -18.64 -2.42 10.61
N ALA A 182 -19.85 -2.90 10.32
CA ALA A 182 -20.38 -4.11 10.96
C ALA A 182 -19.56 -5.36 10.63
N ALA A 183 -18.99 -5.45 9.43
CA ALA A 183 -18.14 -6.57 9.01
C ALA A 183 -16.88 -6.72 9.88
N TYR A 184 -16.37 -5.62 10.46
CA TYR A 184 -15.22 -5.64 11.37
C TYR A 184 -15.48 -6.38 12.70
N ARG A 185 -16.76 -6.63 13.03
CA ARG A 185 -17.19 -7.37 14.23
C ARG A 185 -17.53 -8.82 13.92
N GLY A 186 -17.55 -9.18 12.63
CA GLY A 186 -17.85 -10.54 12.18
C GLY A 186 -16.64 -11.46 12.28
N GLU A 187 -16.83 -12.69 11.80
CA GLU A 187 -15.79 -13.70 11.67
C GLU A 187 -15.62 -14.19 10.23
N GLU A 188 -16.57 -13.88 9.37
CA GLU A 188 -16.58 -14.31 7.98
C GLU A 188 -15.82 -13.34 7.09
N ARG A 189 -15.15 -13.89 6.10
CA ARG A 189 -14.48 -13.10 5.08
C ARG A 189 -15.48 -12.45 4.16
N VAL A 190 -15.19 -11.19 3.78
CA VAL A 190 -15.97 -10.41 2.82
C VAL A 190 -15.15 -10.22 1.57
N GLU A 191 -15.72 -10.55 0.39
CA GLU A 191 -15.05 -10.29 -0.88
C GLU A 191 -14.95 -8.78 -1.14
N ILE A 192 -13.77 -8.33 -1.55
CA ILE A 192 -13.46 -6.92 -1.80
C ILE A 192 -12.75 -6.74 -3.14
N ASP A 193 -12.69 -5.50 -3.63
CA ASP A 193 -12.02 -5.19 -4.90
C ASP A 193 -10.74 -4.37 -4.70
N GLY A 194 -10.61 -3.65 -3.59
CA GLY A 194 -9.44 -2.82 -3.29
C GLY A 194 -9.07 -2.82 -1.81
N ALA A 195 -7.77 -2.80 -1.53
CA ALA A 195 -7.19 -2.73 -0.19
C ALA A 195 -5.90 -1.91 -0.21
N SER A 196 -5.49 -1.39 0.97
CA SER A 196 -4.19 -0.77 1.16
C SER A 196 -3.09 -1.79 1.43
N PHE A 197 -1.82 -1.38 1.29
CA PHE A 197 -0.64 -2.19 1.65
C PHE A 197 -0.37 -2.23 3.17
N VAL A 198 -1.41 -2.10 3.97
CA VAL A 198 -1.34 -2.21 5.43
C VAL A 198 -2.00 -3.52 5.85
N GLY A 199 -1.19 -4.53 6.16
CA GLY A 199 -1.70 -5.86 6.51
C GLY A 199 -2.37 -6.57 5.32
N LEU A 200 -1.86 -6.35 4.10
CA LEU A 200 -2.30 -7.08 2.92
C LEU A 200 -1.45 -8.33 2.73
N PHE A 201 -2.08 -9.48 2.80
CA PHE A 201 -1.49 -10.78 2.50
C PHE A 201 -1.68 -11.10 1.02
N LEU A 202 -0.58 -11.42 0.34
CA LEU A 202 -0.55 -11.80 -1.06
C LEU A 202 -0.03 -13.23 -1.18
N SER A 203 -0.72 -14.08 -1.94
CA SER A 203 -0.16 -15.39 -2.26
C SER A 203 1.01 -15.23 -3.24
N ARG A 204 1.97 -16.17 -3.19
CA ARG A 204 3.07 -16.21 -4.17
C ARG A 204 2.55 -16.21 -5.60
N ARG A 205 1.44 -16.91 -5.85
CA ARG A 205 0.76 -16.96 -7.15
C ARG A 205 0.39 -15.55 -7.66
N VAL A 206 -0.03 -14.63 -6.79
CA VAL A 206 -0.33 -13.24 -7.17
C VAL A 206 0.90 -12.59 -7.79
N LEU A 207 2.04 -12.68 -7.11
CA LEU A 207 3.28 -12.04 -7.55
C LEU A 207 3.83 -12.66 -8.85
N GLU A 208 3.66 -13.97 -9.02
CA GLU A 208 4.10 -14.70 -10.20
C GLU A 208 3.18 -14.47 -11.42
N THR A 209 1.88 -14.22 -11.22
CA THR A 209 0.91 -14.10 -12.31
C THR A 209 0.60 -12.64 -12.66
N ALA A 210 0.35 -11.79 -11.67
CA ALA A 210 0.03 -10.38 -11.88
C ALA A 210 1.27 -9.48 -11.88
N GLY A 211 2.42 -10.00 -11.45
CA GLY A 211 3.66 -9.24 -11.27
C GLY A 211 3.69 -8.44 -9.97
N LEU A 212 4.70 -7.62 -9.83
CA LEU A 212 4.91 -6.73 -8.68
C LEU A 212 4.14 -5.41 -8.86
N PRO A 213 3.82 -4.68 -7.76
CA PRO A 213 3.30 -3.32 -7.88
C PRO A 213 4.28 -2.40 -8.62
N ASP A 214 3.74 -1.39 -9.32
CA ASP A 214 4.56 -0.42 -10.08
C ASP A 214 5.20 0.60 -9.12
N GLY A 215 6.49 0.46 -8.88
CA GLY A 215 7.28 1.36 -8.04
C GLY A 215 7.39 2.79 -8.58
N GLY A 216 7.18 3.01 -9.88
CA GLY A 216 7.17 4.33 -10.50
C GLY A 216 5.99 5.21 -10.07
N LEU A 217 5.00 4.64 -9.39
CA LEU A 217 3.90 5.39 -8.78
C LEU A 217 4.37 6.26 -7.62
N PHE A 218 5.43 5.91 -6.96
CA PHE A 218 6.08 6.62 -5.86
C PHE A 218 5.22 6.70 -4.59
N LEU A 219 4.04 7.32 -4.66
CA LEU A 219 3.16 7.58 -3.50
C LEU A 219 1.71 7.78 -3.93
N TYR A 220 0.76 7.28 -3.15
CA TYR A 220 -0.70 7.35 -3.32
C TYR A 220 -1.26 6.50 -4.47
N GLY A 221 -2.13 5.60 -4.13
CA GLY A 221 -2.92 4.80 -5.06
C GLY A 221 -2.16 3.66 -5.74
N ASP A 222 -0.93 3.40 -5.37
CA ASP A 222 -0.14 2.24 -5.74
C ASP A 222 -0.80 0.94 -5.26
N ASP A 223 -1.22 0.91 -4.01
CA ASP A 223 -1.99 -0.15 -3.38
C ASP A 223 -3.34 -0.40 -4.09
N THR A 224 -4.08 0.67 -4.33
CA THR A 224 -5.39 0.62 -4.99
C THR A 224 -5.26 0.19 -6.44
N LEU A 225 -4.28 0.71 -7.19
CA LEU A 225 -4.03 0.28 -8.58
C LEU A 225 -3.64 -1.18 -8.65
N TYR A 226 -2.79 -1.64 -7.74
CA TYR A 226 -2.36 -3.03 -7.70
C TYR A 226 -3.52 -3.96 -7.39
N THR A 227 -4.25 -3.70 -6.29
CA THR A 227 -5.34 -4.56 -5.85
C THR A 227 -6.51 -4.59 -6.84
N LEU A 228 -6.96 -3.44 -7.36
CA LEU A 228 -7.94 -3.41 -8.45
C LEU A 228 -7.43 -4.13 -9.71
N GLY A 229 -6.12 -4.04 -9.97
CA GLY A 229 -5.48 -4.71 -11.12
C GLY A 229 -5.56 -6.24 -11.05
N LEU A 230 -5.54 -6.81 -9.85
CA LEU A 230 -5.61 -8.27 -9.63
C LEU A 230 -6.87 -8.89 -10.24
N HIS A 231 -7.98 -8.15 -10.24
CA HIS A 231 -9.23 -8.62 -10.88
C HIS A 231 -9.07 -8.94 -12.37
N ARG A 232 -8.19 -8.22 -13.10
CA ARG A 232 -7.91 -8.50 -14.51
C ARG A 232 -7.23 -9.85 -14.76
N HIS A 233 -6.60 -10.39 -13.73
CA HIS A 233 -5.98 -11.71 -13.73
C HIS A 233 -6.88 -12.79 -13.15
N GLY A 234 -8.18 -12.49 -12.92
CA GLY A 234 -9.16 -13.41 -12.34
C GLY A 234 -8.87 -13.75 -10.87
N MET A 235 -8.11 -12.89 -10.17
CA MET A 235 -7.74 -13.11 -8.78
C MET A 235 -8.79 -12.55 -7.83
N ARG A 236 -8.98 -13.22 -6.70
CA ARG A 236 -9.98 -12.89 -5.68
C ARG A 236 -9.30 -12.35 -4.44
N ILE A 237 -9.84 -11.25 -3.93
CA ILE A 237 -9.36 -10.59 -2.70
C ILE A 237 -10.48 -10.64 -1.66
N ALA A 238 -10.14 -10.96 -0.42
CA ALA A 238 -11.07 -10.92 0.69
C ALA A 238 -10.55 -10.02 1.82
N PHE A 239 -11.47 -9.43 2.56
CA PHE A 239 -11.25 -8.83 3.86
C PHE A 239 -11.50 -9.88 4.94
N ASP A 240 -10.57 -10.09 5.88
CA ASP A 240 -10.72 -11.00 7.02
C ASP A 240 -10.74 -10.20 8.34
N PRO A 241 -11.91 -10.06 9.01
CA PRO A 241 -12.02 -9.29 10.23
C PRO A 241 -11.32 -9.93 11.44
N CYS A 242 -10.96 -11.22 11.33
CA CYS A 242 -10.26 -11.93 12.39
C CYS A 242 -8.76 -11.63 12.41
N ILE A 243 -8.20 -11.12 11.31
CA ILE A 243 -6.79 -10.73 11.20
C ILE A 243 -6.69 -9.24 11.50
N ARG A 244 -6.12 -8.87 12.65
CA ARG A 244 -6.15 -7.49 13.12
C ARG A 244 -4.77 -6.86 13.09
N PHE A 245 -4.72 -5.63 12.57
CA PHE A 245 -3.54 -4.78 12.52
C PHE A 245 -3.82 -3.45 13.22
N GLU A 246 -2.79 -2.89 13.80
CA GLU A 246 -2.77 -1.52 14.32
C GLU A 246 -2.01 -0.63 13.33
N HIS A 247 -2.53 0.56 13.05
CA HIS A 247 -1.86 1.56 12.24
C HIS A 247 -1.77 2.88 13.01
N ASP A 248 -0.57 3.24 13.42
CA ASP A 248 -0.28 4.48 14.14
C ASP A 248 -0.06 5.64 13.17
N CYS A 249 -1.18 6.23 12.74
CA CYS A 249 -1.16 7.38 11.84
C CYS A 249 -0.84 8.72 12.55
N SER A 250 -0.17 8.72 13.70
CA SER A 250 0.07 9.94 14.50
C SER A 250 0.79 11.04 13.72
N THR A 251 1.60 10.68 12.71
CA THR A 251 2.22 11.63 11.78
C THR A 251 1.22 12.31 10.83
N PHE A 252 -0.01 11.81 10.73
CA PHE A 252 -1.09 12.38 9.93
C PHE A 252 -2.19 13.02 10.81
N ALA A 253 -1.88 13.32 12.08
CA ALA A 253 -2.82 13.90 13.02
C ALA A 253 -3.31 15.28 12.54
N GLY A 254 -4.48 15.31 11.96
CA GLY A 254 -5.20 16.50 11.50
C GLY A 254 -6.38 16.10 10.64
N ASP A 255 -7.57 16.49 11.09
CA ASP A 255 -8.82 16.34 10.35
C ASP A 255 -8.67 16.87 8.92
N GLN A 256 -9.01 16.01 7.95
CA GLN A 256 -9.14 16.30 6.54
C GLN A 256 -7.98 17.14 5.94
N ILE A 257 -7.06 16.48 5.27
CA ILE A 257 -6.03 17.14 4.46
C ILE A 257 -6.72 17.93 3.33
N VAL A 258 -7.15 19.16 3.64
CA VAL A 258 -7.80 20.06 2.69
C VAL A 258 -6.79 20.57 1.67
N VAL A 259 -5.50 20.70 2.08
CA VAL A 259 -4.38 21.18 1.28
C VAL A 259 -3.19 20.24 1.42
N LEU A 260 -2.76 19.64 0.32
CA LEU A 260 -1.58 18.76 0.30
C LEU A 260 -0.30 19.56 0.46
N ARG A 261 0.50 19.18 1.46
CA ARG A 261 1.84 19.71 1.71
C ARG A 261 2.82 18.57 1.95
N PRO A 262 4.06 18.68 1.46
CA PRO A 262 4.57 19.65 0.46
C PRO A 262 3.87 19.48 -0.90
N LEU A 263 3.93 20.54 -1.75
CA LEU A 263 3.12 20.64 -2.98
C LEU A 263 3.42 19.56 -4.03
N TRP A 264 4.63 19.00 -4.05
CA TRP A 264 4.95 17.90 -4.96
C TRP A 264 4.01 16.69 -4.81
N LYS A 265 3.38 16.50 -3.64
CA LYS A 265 2.39 15.46 -3.39
C LYS A 265 1.16 15.58 -4.29
N VAL A 266 0.82 16.81 -4.73
CA VAL A 266 -0.29 17.06 -5.67
C VAL A 266 -0.08 16.32 -6.98
N TYR A 267 1.17 16.30 -7.47
CA TYR A 267 1.51 15.61 -8.71
C TYR A 267 1.15 14.12 -8.63
N TYR A 268 1.66 13.42 -7.64
CA TYR A 268 1.41 11.97 -7.50
C TYR A 268 -0.06 11.66 -7.24
N ARG A 269 -0.69 12.40 -6.32
CA ARG A 269 -2.11 12.20 -6.00
C ARG A 269 -3.02 12.35 -7.22
N CYS A 270 -2.78 13.36 -8.05
CA CYS A 270 -3.62 13.59 -9.22
C CYS A 270 -3.27 12.63 -10.37
N ARG A 271 -1.98 12.37 -10.63
CA ARG A 271 -1.52 11.42 -11.66
C ARG A 271 -2.08 10.02 -11.39
N ASN A 272 -1.80 9.50 -10.21
CA ASN A 272 -2.18 8.13 -9.84
C ASN A 272 -3.70 8.02 -9.67
N GLY A 273 -4.34 9.06 -9.12
CA GLY A 273 -5.80 9.11 -9.02
C GLY A 273 -6.51 9.00 -10.38
N LEU A 274 -5.98 9.61 -11.45
CA LEU A 274 -6.52 9.41 -12.81
C LEU A 274 -6.41 7.96 -13.25
N MET A 275 -5.27 7.31 -12.96
CA MET A 275 -5.05 5.91 -13.32
C MET A 275 -5.99 4.99 -12.56
N VAL A 276 -6.18 5.24 -11.23
CA VAL A 276 -7.16 4.52 -10.40
C VAL A 276 -8.57 4.68 -10.95
N TYR A 277 -9.02 5.91 -11.22
CA TYR A 277 -10.36 6.16 -11.75
C TYR A 277 -10.57 5.48 -13.12
N ARG A 278 -9.56 5.53 -14.00
CA ARG A 278 -9.62 4.88 -15.31
C ARG A 278 -9.73 3.36 -15.18
N LEU A 279 -8.96 2.77 -14.27
CA LEU A 279 -9.00 1.32 -14.00
C LEU A 279 -10.35 0.90 -13.44
N ALA A 280 -10.85 1.65 -12.45
CA ALA A 280 -12.09 1.34 -11.75
C ALA A 280 -13.33 1.50 -12.62
N SER A 281 -13.43 2.59 -13.41
CA SER A 281 -14.66 2.94 -14.14
C SER A 281 -14.63 2.60 -15.64
N GLY A 282 -13.50 2.09 -16.16
CA GLY A 282 -13.40 1.68 -17.56
C GLY A 282 -13.72 2.84 -18.54
N TRP A 283 -14.61 2.61 -19.50
CA TRP A 283 -14.98 3.61 -20.49
C TRP A 283 -15.73 4.82 -19.89
N LEU A 284 -16.44 4.64 -18.77
CA LEU A 284 -17.14 5.73 -18.06
C LEU A 284 -16.16 6.80 -17.55
N PHE A 285 -14.88 6.47 -17.40
CA PHE A 285 -13.83 7.42 -17.06
C PHE A 285 -13.84 8.67 -17.95
N TRP A 286 -14.02 8.49 -19.25
CA TRP A 286 -13.97 9.60 -20.20
C TRP A 286 -15.12 10.59 -20.03
N LEU A 287 -16.29 10.12 -19.55
CA LEU A 287 -17.43 10.99 -19.21
C LEU A 287 -17.18 11.73 -17.88
N ALA A 288 -16.54 11.09 -16.92
CA ALA A 288 -16.26 11.66 -15.61
C ALA A 288 -15.03 12.61 -15.61
N LEU A 289 -14.08 12.40 -16.52
CA LEU A 289 -12.80 13.13 -16.57
C LEU A 289 -12.95 14.65 -16.57
N PRO A 290 -13.83 15.29 -17.40
CA PRO A 290 -13.99 16.74 -17.38
C PRO A 290 -14.44 17.28 -16.03
N LEU A 291 -15.35 16.58 -15.35
CA LEU A 291 -15.86 16.95 -14.03
C LEU A 291 -14.76 16.82 -12.95
N LEU A 292 -13.98 15.74 -13.02
CA LEU A 292 -12.86 15.51 -12.10
C LEU A 292 -11.79 16.59 -12.25
N VAL A 293 -11.40 16.91 -13.48
CA VAL A 293 -10.42 17.98 -13.78
C VAL A 293 -10.95 19.35 -13.33
N LEU A 294 -12.24 19.64 -13.59
CA LEU A 294 -12.87 20.88 -13.13
C LEU A 294 -12.84 20.99 -11.61
N ARG A 295 -13.21 19.92 -10.89
CA ARG A 295 -13.17 19.86 -9.43
C ARG A 295 -11.76 20.17 -8.90
N TRP A 296 -10.73 19.55 -9.47
CA TRP A 296 -9.34 19.78 -9.07
C TRP A 296 -8.90 21.22 -9.39
N ARG A 297 -9.27 21.76 -10.56
CA ARG A 297 -8.97 23.17 -10.91
C ARG A 297 -9.63 24.17 -9.96
N LEU A 298 -10.87 23.91 -9.55
CA LEU A 298 -11.57 24.73 -8.56
C LEU A 298 -10.88 24.61 -7.17
N GLY A 299 -10.39 23.43 -6.81
CA GLY A 299 -9.61 23.18 -5.60
C GLY A 299 -8.34 24.03 -5.49
N ALA A 300 -7.79 24.52 -6.61
CA ALA A 300 -6.65 25.42 -6.64
C ALA A 300 -6.84 26.72 -5.82
N ARG A 301 -8.09 27.12 -5.59
CA ARG A 301 -8.43 28.32 -4.78
C ARG A 301 -7.96 28.18 -3.33
N ARG A 302 -7.87 26.94 -2.80
CA ARG A 302 -7.45 26.64 -1.42
C ARG A 302 -5.95 26.81 -1.20
N TYR A 303 -5.16 26.95 -2.27
CA TYR A 303 -3.69 27.02 -2.21
C TYR A 303 -3.12 28.45 -2.16
N GLY A 304 -3.97 29.47 -2.13
CA GLY A 304 -3.57 30.87 -1.95
C GLY A 304 -2.47 31.31 -2.94
N ALA A 305 -1.33 31.76 -2.40
CA ALA A 305 -0.17 32.19 -3.19
C ALA A 305 0.40 31.09 -4.09
N ASP A 306 0.29 29.82 -3.66
CA ASP A 306 0.81 28.67 -4.42
C ASP A 306 -0.15 28.18 -5.53
N ARG A 307 -1.23 28.90 -5.78
CA ARG A 307 -2.25 28.51 -6.78
C ARG A 307 -1.68 28.29 -8.17
N ARG A 308 -0.70 29.09 -8.59
CA ARG A 308 -0.05 28.94 -9.90
C ARG A 308 0.75 27.66 -9.97
N LEU A 309 1.54 27.40 -8.93
CA LEU A 309 2.35 26.18 -8.80
C LEU A 309 1.47 24.92 -8.75
N TYR A 310 0.40 24.96 -7.94
CA TYR A 310 -0.59 23.86 -7.90
C TYR A 310 -1.14 23.55 -9.29
N LYS A 311 -1.57 24.57 -10.08
CA LYS A 311 -2.11 24.37 -11.42
C LYS A 311 -1.09 23.78 -12.40
N ARG A 312 0.19 24.17 -12.30
CA ARG A 312 1.27 23.62 -13.11
C ARG A 312 1.48 22.12 -12.80
N LEU A 313 1.58 21.79 -11.52
CA LEU A 313 1.71 20.40 -11.08
C LEU A 313 0.48 19.56 -11.47
N LEU A 314 -0.72 20.10 -11.29
CA LEU A 314 -1.96 19.45 -11.71
C LEU A 314 -1.98 19.19 -13.23
N TRP A 315 -1.60 20.17 -14.05
CA TRP A 315 -1.58 19.99 -15.49
C TRP A 315 -0.61 18.89 -15.92
N ARG A 316 0.58 18.90 -15.34
CA ARG A 316 1.57 17.87 -15.60
C ARG A 316 1.09 16.48 -15.16
N SER A 317 0.48 16.39 -13.98
CA SER A 317 -0.08 15.13 -13.47
C SER A 317 -1.20 14.59 -14.36
N ILE A 318 -2.02 15.47 -14.96
CA ILE A 318 -3.08 15.05 -15.89
C ILE A 318 -2.46 14.44 -17.16
N ILE A 319 -1.45 15.09 -17.76
CA ILE A 319 -0.79 14.55 -18.96
C ILE A 319 -0.19 13.19 -18.65
N ASP A 320 0.63 13.10 -17.59
CA ASP A 320 1.33 11.86 -17.25
C ASP A 320 0.34 10.75 -16.81
N GLY A 321 -0.74 11.10 -16.11
CA GLY A 321 -1.78 10.13 -15.72
C GLY A 321 -2.60 9.59 -16.90
N LEU A 322 -2.91 10.43 -17.89
CA LEU A 322 -3.63 10.00 -19.09
C LEU A 322 -2.76 9.16 -20.03
N THR A 323 -1.47 9.45 -20.10
CA THR A 323 -0.49 8.70 -20.91
C THR A 323 0.07 7.45 -20.21
N GLY A 324 -0.25 7.27 -18.91
CA GLY A 324 0.28 6.14 -18.12
C GLY A 324 1.76 6.28 -17.78
N LYS A 325 2.30 7.51 -17.79
CA LYS A 325 3.72 7.74 -17.50
C LYS A 325 4.00 7.69 -15.99
N THR A 326 4.68 6.64 -15.52
CA THR A 326 5.06 6.46 -14.11
C THR A 326 6.56 6.64 -13.85
N ASP A 327 7.38 6.61 -14.89
CA ASP A 327 8.86 6.62 -14.86
C ASP A 327 9.50 7.99 -14.61
N ARG A 328 8.72 9.01 -14.19
CA ARG A 328 9.28 10.33 -13.90
C ARG A 328 10.07 10.32 -12.59
N ASP A 329 11.34 10.72 -12.68
CA ASP A 329 12.21 10.83 -11.52
C ASP A 329 11.62 11.79 -10.46
N HIS A 330 11.65 11.38 -9.19
CA HIS A 330 11.19 12.19 -8.07
C HIS A 330 11.95 13.52 -7.95
N ALA A 331 13.26 13.55 -8.24
CA ALA A 331 14.03 14.79 -8.26
C ALA A 331 13.52 15.79 -9.30
N GLU A 332 13.01 15.32 -10.46
CA GLU A 332 12.34 16.20 -11.42
C GLU A 332 11.03 16.77 -10.87
N VAL A 333 10.24 15.95 -10.17
CA VAL A 333 8.99 16.41 -9.53
C VAL A 333 9.29 17.44 -8.44
N LEU A 334 10.36 17.24 -7.66
CA LEU A 334 10.80 18.22 -6.66
C LEU A 334 11.22 19.54 -7.33
N ARG A 335 12.00 19.50 -8.42
CA ARG A 335 12.37 20.71 -9.16
C ARG A 335 11.13 21.45 -9.68
N MET A 336 10.16 20.75 -10.29
CA MET A 336 8.89 21.34 -10.72
C MET A 336 8.13 22.01 -9.57
N ALA A 337 8.23 21.47 -8.34
CA ALA A 337 7.58 22.00 -7.16
C ALA A 337 8.35 23.14 -6.48
N ALA A 338 9.66 23.26 -6.71
CA ALA A 338 10.54 24.29 -6.14
C ALA A 338 10.62 25.56 -7.01
N GLU A 339 10.45 25.44 -8.34
CA GLU A 339 10.51 26.58 -9.24
C GLU A 339 9.44 27.63 -8.89
N ALA A 340 9.89 28.76 -8.36
CA ALA A 340 9.04 29.93 -8.20
C ALA A 340 8.43 30.33 -9.57
N PRO A 341 7.19 30.84 -9.62
CA PRO A 341 6.66 31.36 -10.88
C PRO A 341 7.61 32.46 -11.37
N SER A 342 8.19 32.26 -12.57
CA SER A 342 8.85 33.37 -13.27
C SER A 342 7.87 34.55 -13.24
N ARG A 343 8.28 35.63 -12.57
CA ARG A 343 7.50 36.89 -12.59
C ARG A 343 7.33 37.31 -14.04
N PRO A 344 6.12 37.70 -14.46
CA PRO A 344 5.92 38.28 -15.77
C PRO A 344 6.66 39.59 -15.91
#